data_7682a37a12627beeabaace8e62a9e6f2
#
_entry.id   7682a37a12627beeabaace8e62a9e6f2
#
_cell.length_a   1.000
_cell.length_b   1.000
_cell.length_c   1.000
_cell.angle_alpha   90.00
_cell.angle_beta   90.00
_cell.angle_gamma   90.00
#
_symmetry.space_group_name_H-M   'P 1'
#
loop_
_entity.id
_entity.type
_entity.pdbx_description
1 polymer ?
#
loop_
_entity_poly.entity_id
_entity_poly.type
_entity_poly.pdbx_seq_one_letter_code
_entity_poly.pdbx_strand_id
1 'polypeptide(L)'
;MMLEGKSYLVSRSLPSSCEPETEWAYLAHEVLSGKRPTPEDVEVEDLDEADGGGKRSKPPSPQPHTPDICEGHGSSRHASGCGEQQGTGSNPMNSIGRDLTINCLLRLSRSDYGSVASLSRDFRAMVRSGEIYRLRRQSGVAEHWVYFSCNVLEWDAYDPYRERWIQVPKMPPDECFMCSDKESLAVGTQLLVFAMAHIVFRYSILTNSWTMADPMNSPRCLFGSTSVGEKAFVAGGTDSGGNILSSAEMYDSETHTWTPLPSMNRARKMCSGVFMDGKFYVIGGVANNNRVLTCGEEYDLKRRSWRIIENMSEGLNGVTGAPPLIAVVNNELYAADYSEKDLKKYDKKNNRWITLGKLPERSVSMNGWGLAFRACGDRLIVIGGPRTYTGGTIELNSWIPDERPPVWNLIARRPSGNFVYNCAVMGC
;
A
#
# COMPACT_ATOMS: atom_id res chain seq x y z
N MET A 1 28.33 20.58 25.56
CA MET A 1 27.39 21.42 24.81
C MET A 1 26.55 20.43 24.01
N MET A 2 25.39 20.07 24.58
CA MET A 2 24.50 19.05 24.00
C MET A 2 23.60 19.76 22.98
N LEU A 3 23.65 19.31 21.73
CA LEU A 3 22.68 19.70 20.72
C LEU A 3 21.45 18.80 20.88
N GLU A 4 20.40 19.37 21.42
CA GLU A 4 19.07 18.74 21.45
C GLU A 4 18.56 18.55 20.01
N GLY A 5 18.64 17.33 19.53
CA GLY A 5 17.97 16.91 18.32
C GLY A 5 16.46 16.94 18.54
N LYS A 6 15.74 17.89 17.95
CA LYS A 6 14.29 17.84 17.86
C LYS A 6 13.90 16.58 17.09
N SER A 7 13.50 15.55 17.81
CA SER A 7 12.87 14.37 17.31
C SER A 7 11.51 14.78 16.75
N TYR A 8 11.34 14.72 15.44
CA TYR A 8 10.01 14.77 14.83
C TYR A 8 9.30 13.44 15.13
N LEU A 9 8.73 13.36 16.32
CA LEU A 9 7.67 12.42 16.60
C LEU A 9 6.52 12.79 15.66
N VAL A 10 6.25 11.95 14.67
CA VAL A 10 4.93 11.89 14.07
C VAL A 10 4.04 11.41 15.20
N SER A 11 3.50 12.36 15.97
CA SER A 11 2.57 12.07 17.04
C SER A 11 1.29 11.57 16.37
N ARG A 12 1.05 10.28 16.48
CA ARG A 12 -0.25 9.67 16.14
C ARG A 12 -1.26 9.90 17.26
N SER A 13 -1.20 11.05 17.92
CA SER A 13 -2.27 11.51 18.78
C SER A 13 -3.32 12.21 17.92
N LEU A 14 -4.55 11.69 18.01
CA LEU A 14 -5.73 12.23 17.34
C LEU A 14 -5.97 13.68 17.72
N PRO A 15 -6.20 14.61 16.78
CA PRO A 15 -6.81 15.87 17.10
C PRO A 15 -8.26 15.60 17.51
N SER A 16 -8.68 16.16 18.64
CA SER A 16 -10.01 15.96 19.23
C SER A 16 -11.13 16.74 18.54
N SER A 17 -10.87 17.40 17.42
CA SER A 17 -11.88 18.05 16.57
C SER A 17 -11.29 18.37 15.20
N CYS A 18 -12.10 18.26 14.15
CA CYS A 18 -11.80 18.78 12.82
C CYS A 18 -11.97 20.31 12.83
N GLU A 19 -11.22 21.02 13.64
CA GLU A 19 -11.13 22.49 13.54
C GLU A 19 -9.92 22.88 12.67
N PRO A 20 -10.07 23.88 11.77
CA PRO A 20 -9.09 24.14 10.71
C PRO A 20 -7.81 24.88 11.15
N GLU A 21 -7.50 24.96 12.44
CA GLU A 21 -6.36 25.72 12.97
C GLU A 21 -5.38 24.86 13.77
N THR A 22 -4.84 23.81 13.16
CA THR A 22 -3.71 23.10 13.75
C THR A 22 -2.48 23.25 12.85
N GLU A 23 -1.31 23.36 13.45
CA GLU A 23 0.01 23.47 12.83
C GLU A 23 0.25 22.46 11.68
N TRP A 24 -0.50 21.36 11.69
CA TRP A 24 -0.49 20.32 10.65
C TRP A 24 -1.26 20.67 9.39
N ALA A 25 -2.35 21.43 9.51
CA ALA A 25 -3.09 21.93 8.35
C ALA A 25 -2.23 22.97 7.59
N TYR A 26 -1.42 23.72 8.32
CA TYR A 26 -0.48 24.67 7.73
C TYR A 26 0.63 23.97 6.95
N LEU A 27 1.25 22.93 7.51
CA LEU A 27 2.28 22.13 6.85
C LEU A 27 1.74 21.35 5.65
N ALA A 28 0.52 20.83 5.72
CA ALA A 28 -0.13 20.16 4.59
C ALA A 28 -0.44 21.15 3.46
N HIS A 29 -0.84 22.38 3.78
CA HIS A 29 -1.13 23.42 2.81
C HIS A 29 0.16 23.91 2.12
N GLU A 30 1.29 24.05 2.81
CA GLU A 30 2.57 24.41 2.21
C GLU A 30 3.09 23.33 1.24
N VAL A 31 2.99 22.06 1.62
CA VAL A 31 3.37 20.93 0.75
C VAL A 31 2.50 20.85 -0.50
N LEU A 32 1.20 21.17 -0.40
CA LEU A 32 0.26 21.13 -1.51
C LEU A 32 0.34 22.36 -2.43
N SER A 33 0.72 23.52 -1.89
CA SER A 33 0.76 24.78 -2.66
C SER A 33 2.00 24.91 -3.54
N GLY A 34 2.99 24.02 -3.42
CA GLY A 34 4.22 24.05 -4.22
C GLY A 34 5.05 25.34 -4.04
N LYS A 35 4.75 26.16 -3.04
CA LYS A 35 5.54 27.34 -2.72
C LYS A 35 6.82 26.91 -2.00
N ARG A 36 7.94 27.11 -2.65
CA ARG A 36 9.24 27.09 -1.98
C ARG A 36 9.24 28.18 -0.90
N PRO A 37 9.78 27.94 0.29
CA PRO A 37 10.03 29.02 1.23
C PRO A 37 10.95 30.04 0.56
N THR A 38 10.54 31.29 0.54
CA THR A 38 11.40 32.41 0.18
C THR A 38 12.41 32.58 1.31
N PRO A 39 13.68 32.84 0.99
CA PRO A 39 14.71 33.12 2.00
C PRO A 39 14.64 34.58 2.45
N GLU A 40 13.66 34.88 3.28
CA GLU A 40 13.60 36.12 4.03
C GLU A 40 13.46 35.74 5.49
N ASP A 41 14.62 35.58 6.14
CA ASP A 41 14.87 35.69 7.59
C ASP A 41 16.29 35.16 7.91
N VAL A 42 17.28 35.66 7.15
CA VAL A 42 18.67 35.57 7.59
C VAL A 42 19.27 36.96 7.37
N GLU A 43 19.42 37.69 8.44
CA GLU A 43 20.29 38.88 8.46
C GLU A 43 21.71 38.45 8.08
N VAL A 44 22.20 38.95 6.98
CA VAL A 44 23.61 38.87 6.60
C VAL A 44 24.10 40.31 6.34
N GLU A 45 25.11 40.65 7.12
CA GLU A 45 25.85 41.91 7.01
C GLU A 45 26.45 42.10 5.60
N ASP A 46 26.46 43.36 5.17
CA ASP A 46 26.92 43.87 3.90
C ASP A 46 28.39 43.55 3.60
N LEU A 47 28.66 43.22 2.34
CA LEU A 47 29.90 43.64 1.65
C LEU A 47 29.59 43.85 0.15
N ASP A 48 29.91 45.07 -0.29
CA ASP A 48 29.80 45.63 -1.62
C ASP A 48 30.59 44.90 -2.72
N GLU A 49 30.12 44.86 -3.95
CA GLU A 49 30.66 45.58 -5.14
C GLU A 49 30.17 45.01 -6.48
N ALA A 50 29.58 45.93 -7.26
CA ALA A 50 29.78 46.29 -8.66
C ALA A 50 29.36 45.38 -9.84
N ASP A 51 28.39 45.93 -10.55
CA ASP A 51 28.35 46.29 -12.00
C ASP A 51 28.25 45.19 -13.08
N GLY A 52 27.27 45.39 -13.99
CA GLY A 52 27.29 44.75 -15.30
C GLY A 52 25.91 44.48 -15.94
N GLY A 53 25.36 45.47 -16.63
CA GLY A 53 24.06 45.42 -17.29
C GLY A 53 23.94 44.50 -18.51
N GLY A 54 22.71 44.11 -18.82
CA GLY A 54 22.39 43.39 -20.04
C GLY A 54 20.90 43.12 -20.21
N LYS A 55 20.18 44.02 -20.81
CA LYS A 55 18.79 43.88 -21.26
C LYS A 55 18.67 42.77 -22.35
N ARG A 56 17.78 41.84 -22.21
CA ARG A 56 17.18 41.11 -23.35
C ARG A 56 15.69 40.88 -23.18
N SER A 57 14.98 41.24 -24.24
CA SER A 57 13.57 41.31 -24.50
C SER A 57 12.86 39.95 -24.56
N LYS A 58 11.61 39.97 -24.11
CA LYS A 58 10.60 38.89 -24.22
C LYS A 58 10.08 38.76 -25.67
N PRO A 59 9.77 37.55 -26.16
CA PRO A 59 8.85 37.35 -27.28
C PRO A 59 7.43 37.05 -26.81
N PRO A 60 6.39 37.32 -27.68
CA PRO A 60 4.99 37.35 -27.28
C PRO A 60 4.31 35.97 -27.38
N SER A 61 3.22 35.82 -26.60
CA SER A 61 2.32 34.67 -26.54
C SER A 61 1.39 34.62 -27.75
N PRO A 62 1.00 33.45 -28.25
CA PRO A 62 -0.09 33.33 -29.24
C PRO A 62 -1.45 33.17 -28.57
N GLN A 63 -2.46 33.86 -29.16
CA GLN A 63 -3.87 33.77 -28.80
C GLN A 63 -4.58 32.59 -29.49
N PRO A 64 -5.73 32.13 -28.98
CA PRO A 64 -6.46 30.99 -29.53
C PRO A 64 -7.42 31.40 -30.64
N HIS A 65 -7.45 30.62 -31.71
CA HIS A 65 -8.44 30.72 -32.77
C HIS A 65 -9.66 29.80 -32.51
N THR A 66 -10.84 30.40 -32.61
CA THR A 66 -12.14 29.71 -32.71
C THR A 66 -12.40 29.32 -34.17
N PRO A 67 -13.03 28.20 -34.47
CA PRO A 67 -13.57 27.96 -35.80
C PRO A 67 -15.09 28.20 -35.85
N ASP A 68 -15.48 28.85 -36.94
CA ASP A 68 -16.85 29.23 -37.34
C ASP A 68 -17.70 28.04 -37.72
N ILE A 69 -19.01 28.24 -37.48
CA ILE A 69 -20.13 27.39 -37.86
C ILE A 69 -20.49 27.71 -39.33
N CYS A 70 -20.66 26.69 -40.15
CA CYS A 70 -21.37 26.80 -41.41
C CYS A 70 -22.50 25.75 -41.52
N GLU A 71 -23.73 26.24 -41.54
CA GLU A 71 -24.91 25.52 -41.93
C GLU A 71 -24.97 25.37 -43.48
N GLY A 72 -25.53 24.26 -43.93
CA GLY A 72 -25.76 24.06 -45.36
C GLY A 72 -26.60 22.83 -45.73
N HIS A 73 -27.85 23.08 -45.95
CA HIS A 73 -29.01 22.36 -46.51
C HIS A 73 -28.76 21.11 -47.36
N GLY A 74 -29.75 20.22 -47.20
CA GLY A 74 -29.98 18.91 -47.77
C GLY A 74 -30.13 18.80 -49.29
N SER A 75 -30.03 17.55 -49.74
CA SER A 75 -30.91 16.99 -50.77
C SER A 75 -30.75 15.48 -50.85
N SER A 76 -31.88 14.82 -50.90
CA SER A 76 -32.08 13.39 -51.12
C SER A 76 -31.72 12.95 -52.52
N ARG A 77 -31.13 11.76 -52.72
CA ARG A 77 -31.41 10.83 -53.86
C ARG A 77 -30.87 9.42 -53.61
N HIS A 78 -31.78 8.48 -53.70
CA HIS A 78 -31.83 7.05 -54.07
C HIS A 78 -30.56 6.22 -54.20
N ALA A 79 -30.59 5.16 -53.40
CA ALA A 79 -30.37 3.71 -53.62
C ALA A 79 -29.49 3.24 -54.79
N SER A 80 -28.45 2.47 -54.42
CA SER A 80 -28.06 1.23 -55.09
C SER A 80 -27.29 0.38 -54.08
N GLY A 81 -27.71 -0.86 -53.87
CA GLY A 81 -27.12 -1.80 -52.96
C GLY A 81 -25.72 -2.21 -53.38
N CYS A 82 -24.80 -2.17 -52.49
CA CYS A 82 -23.56 -2.96 -52.49
C CYS A 82 -23.57 -3.78 -51.21
N GLY A 83 -23.49 -5.10 -51.37
CA GLY A 83 -23.51 -6.05 -50.26
C GLY A 83 -22.42 -5.74 -49.27
N GLU A 84 -22.81 -5.46 -48.04
CA GLU A 84 -21.92 -5.55 -46.86
C GLU A 84 -21.51 -7.01 -46.73
N GLN A 85 -20.30 -7.33 -47.18
CA GLN A 85 -19.56 -8.46 -46.63
C GLN A 85 -19.36 -8.13 -45.17
N GLN A 86 -20.24 -8.63 -44.30
CA GLN A 86 -19.95 -8.82 -42.90
C GLN A 86 -18.71 -9.70 -42.84
N GLY A 87 -17.56 -9.08 -42.65
CA GLY A 87 -16.38 -9.74 -42.17
C GLY A 87 -16.74 -10.37 -40.81
N THR A 88 -17.12 -11.64 -40.86
CA THR A 88 -17.17 -12.49 -39.65
C THR A 88 -15.73 -12.60 -39.15
N GLY A 89 -15.28 -11.59 -38.40
CA GLY A 89 -14.14 -11.73 -37.54
C GLY A 89 -14.48 -12.83 -36.55
N SER A 90 -14.04 -14.05 -36.87
CA SER A 90 -14.22 -15.19 -35.96
C SER A 90 -13.59 -14.80 -34.63
N ASN A 91 -14.44 -14.70 -33.61
CA ASN A 91 -14.00 -14.40 -32.25
C ASN A 91 -12.93 -15.45 -31.87
N PRO A 92 -11.68 -15.05 -31.55
CA PRO A 92 -10.60 -16.02 -31.24
C PRO A 92 -10.99 -17.00 -30.13
N MET A 93 -11.88 -16.58 -29.20
CA MET A 93 -12.39 -17.47 -28.16
C MET A 93 -13.28 -18.61 -28.69
N ASN A 94 -14.04 -18.37 -29.75
CA ASN A 94 -14.89 -19.40 -30.35
C ASN A 94 -14.09 -20.43 -31.13
N SER A 95 -12.95 -20.05 -31.68
CA SER A 95 -12.09 -20.96 -32.45
C SER A 95 -11.21 -21.86 -31.59
N ILE A 96 -10.79 -21.41 -30.38
CA ILE A 96 -9.88 -22.14 -29.50
C ILE A 96 -10.62 -22.83 -28.36
N GLY A 97 -11.81 -22.41 -28.03
CA GLY A 97 -12.56 -22.81 -26.84
C GLY A 97 -12.17 -22.03 -25.59
N ARG A 98 -13.15 -21.79 -24.72
CA ARG A 98 -12.97 -20.96 -23.55
C ARG A 98 -11.90 -21.50 -22.58
N ASP A 99 -11.88 -22.81 -22.34
CA ASP A 99 -10.98 -23.42 -21.34
C ASP A 99 -9.52 -23.35 -21.78
N LEU A 100 -9.25 -23.60 -23.07
CA LEU A 100 -7.89 -23.43 -23.64
C LEU A 100 -7.47 -21.97 -23.60
N THR A 101 -8.37 -21.03 -23.89
CA THR A 101 -8.12 -19.60 -23.81
C THR A 101 -7.73 -19.21 -22.38
N ILE A 102 -8.49 -19.64 -21.38
CA ILE A 102 -8.18 -19.40 -19.96
C ILE A 102 -6.81 -19.97 -19.62
N ASN A 103 -6.50 -21.20 -20.00
CA ASN A 103 -5.21 -21.84 -19.74
C ASN A 103 -4.04 -21.08 -20.37
N CYS A 104 -4.21 -20.51 -21.57
CA CYS A 104 -3.21 -19.64 -22.19
C CYS A 104 -3.04 -18.34 -21.39
N LEU A 105 -4.15 -17.70 -21.00
CA LEU A 105 -4.12 -16.45 -20.25
C LEU A 105 -3.50 -16.62 -18.86
N LEU A 106 -3.71 -17.74 -18.18
CA LEU A 106 -3.10 -18.02 -16.87
C LEU A 106 -1.56 -18.05 -16.95
N ARG A 107 -0.98 -18.35 -18.11
CA ARG A 107 0.48 -18.39 -18.34
C ARG A 107 1.07 -17.05 -18.76
N LEU A 108 0.22 -16.10 -19.15
CA LEU A 108 0.68 -14.75 -19.47
C LEU A 108 0.99 -13.97 -18.18
N SER A 109 1.86 -12.98 -18.35
CA SER A 109 2.06 -12.03 -17.27
C SER A 109 0.80 -11.22 -16.99
N ARG A 110 0.53 -10.97 -15.72
CA ARG A 110 -0.47 -10.01 -15.28
C ARG A 110 -0.35 -8.65 -15.99
N SER A 111 0.86 -8.21 -16.27
CA SER A 111 1.13 -6.95 -16.95
C SER A 111 0.70 -6.92 -18.42
N ASP A 112 0.51 -8.09 -19.04
CA ASP A 112 0.11 -8.20 -20.43
C ASP A 112 -1.43 -8.18 -20.59
N TYR A 113 -2.17 -8.29 -19.49
CA TYR A 113 -3.63 -8.32 -19.53
C TYR A 113 -4.27 -7.04 -20.06
N GLY A 114 -3.61 -5.88 -19.92
CA GLY A 114 -4.03 -4.65 -20.60
C GLY A 114 -4.03 -4.77 -22.11
N SER A 115 -2.96 -5.35 -22.67
CA SER A 115 -2.83 -5.61 -24.11
C SER A 115 -3.83 -6.67 -24.59
N VAL A 116 -3.98 -7.76 -23.84
CA VAL A 116 -4.99 -8.80 -24.12
C VAL A 116 -6.39 -8.23 -24.14
N ALA A 117 -6.76 -7.39 -23.18
CA ALA A 117 -8.06 -6.73 -23.09
C ALA A 117 -8.35 -5.77 -24.26
N SER A 118 -7.32 -5.34 -25.00
CA SER A 118 -7.48 -4.51 -26.19
C SER A 118 -7.83 -5.33 -27.44
N LEU A 119 -7.55 -6.63 -27.48
CA LEU A 119 -7.73 -7.49 -28.66
C LEU A 119 -9.19 -7.78 -28.97
N SER A 120 -10.05 -7.96 -27.95
CA SER A 120 -11.47 -8.20 -28.17
C SER A 120 -12.31 -7.78 -26.96
N ARG A 121 -13.65 -7.66 -27.19
CA ARG A 121 -14.62 -7.39 -26.11
C ARG A 121 -14.65 -8.52 -25.08
N ASP A 122 -14.53 -9.76 -25.53
CA ASP A 122 -14.60 -10.95 -24.66
C ASP A 122 -13.36 -11.08 -23.76
N PHE A 123 -12.16 -10.85 -24.31
CA PHE A 123 -10.96 -10.77 -23.50
C PHE A 123 -11.03 -9.65 -22.46
N ARG A 124 -11.55 -8.49 -22.86
CA ARG A 124 -11.76 -7.37 -21.94
C ARG A 124 -12.74 -7.71 -20.83
N ALA A 125 -13.85 -8.36 -21.16
CA ALA A 125 -14.86 -8.80 -20.18
C ALA A 125 -14.24 -9.83 -19.21
N MET A 126 -13.47 -10.80 -19.70
CA MET A 126 -12.81 -11.81 -18.91
C MET A 126 -11.76 -11.23 -17.93
N VAL A 127 -10.93 -10.30 -18.40
CA VAL A 127 -9.96 -9.62 -17.53
C VAL A 127 -10.67 -8.76 -16.48
N ARG A 128 -11.70 -8.00 -16.88
CA ARG A 128 -12.44 -7.09 -15.98
C ARG A 128 -13.35 -7.80 -14.99
N SER A 129 -13.78 -9.03 -15.26
CA SER A 129 -14.57 -9.84 -14.31
C SER A 129 -13.78 -10.30 -13.09
N GLY A 130 -12.46 -10.23 -13.14
CA GLY A 130 -11.59 -10.73 -12.09
C GLY A 130 -11.41 -12.26 -12.09
N GLU A 131 -12.11 -12.98 -12.96
CA GLU A 131 -12.09 -14.44 -13.03
C GLU A 131 -10.65 -14.98 -13.23
N ILE A 132 -9.90 -14.43 -14.17
CA ILE A 132 -8.52 -14.86 -14.44
C ILE A 132 -7.63 -14.70 -13.21
N TYR A 133 -7.74 -13.60 -12.50
CA TYR A 133 -6.93 -13.34 -11.30
C TYR A 133 -7.27 -14.33 -10.17
N ARG A 134 -8.55 -14.69 -10.02
CA ARG A 134 -8.97 -15.73 -9.07
C ARG A 134 -8.42 -17.09 -9.47
N LEU A 135 -8.54 -17.48 -10.73
CA LEU A 135 -8.00 -18.74 -11.24
C LEU A 135 -6.48 -18.82 -11.10
N ARG A 136 -5.74 -17.72 -11.32
CA ARG A 136 -4.29 -17.66 -11.05
C ARG A 136 -3.96 -17.99 -9.60
N ARG A 137 -4.66 -17.38 -8.64
CA ARG A 137 -4.46 -17.70 -7.22
C ARG A 137 -4.77 -19.15 -6.89
N GLN A 138 -5.88 -19.68 -7.41
CA GLN A 138 -6.27 -21.08 -7.21
C GLN A 138 -5.28 -22.07 -7.80
N SER A 139 -4.67 -21.72 -8.94
CA SER A 139 -3.67 -22.55 -9.61
C SER A 139 -2.24 -22.35 -9.11
N GLY A 140 -2.04 -21.47 -8.13
CA GLY A 140 -0.71 -21.18 -7.55
C GLY A 140 0.23 -20.42 -8.49
N VAL A 141 -0.28 -19.79 -9.54
CA VAL A 141 0.52 -18.99 -10.53
C VAL A 141 0.37 -17.48 -10.33
N ALA A 142 0.01 -17.06 -9.13
CA ALA A 142 -0.14 -15.64 -8.79
C ALA A 142 1.18 -14.89 -8.88
N GLU A 143 1.15 -13.73 -9.51
CA GLU A 143 2.25 -12.78 -9.50
C GLU A 143 2.03 -11.77 -8.37
N HIS A 144 3.09 -11.50 -7.58
CA HIS A 144 3.02 -10.60 -6.46
C HIS A 144 3.68 -9.28 -6.82
N TRP A 145 2.90 -8.18 -6.74
CA TRP A 145 3.41 -6.83 -6.93
C TRP A 145 3.38 -6.07 -5.61
N VAL A 146 4.42 -5.27 -5.42
CA VAL A 146 4.59 -4.47 -4.20
C VAL A 146 4.03 -3.08 -4.46
N TYR A 147 3.01 -2.70 -3.70
CA TYR A 147 2.41 -1.37 -3.71
C TYR A 147 2.88 -0.61 -2.48
N PHE A 148 3.38 0.60 -2.65
CA PHE A 148 3.78 1.42 -1.53
C PHE A 148 3.62 2.92 -1.85
N SER A 149 3.57 3.73 -0.81
CA SER A 149 3.41 5.16 -0.89
C SER A 149 4.52 5.85 -0.10
N CYS A 150 5.23 6.77 -0.76
CA CYS A 150 6.16 7.72 -0.14
C CYS A 150 5.58 9.14 -0.12
N ASN A 151 4.39 9.32 -0.67
CA ASN A 151 3.63 10.56 -0.68
C ASN A 151 2.16 10.25 -0.42
N VAL A 152 1.42 11.15 0.17
CA VAL A 152 0.06 10.87 0.69
C VAL A 152 -0.90 10.37 -0.38
N LEU A 153 -0.88 10.96 -1.58
CA LEU A 153 -1.81 10.66 -2.67
C LEU A 153 -1.19 9.82 -3.80
N GLU A 154 0.11 9.57 -3.75
CA GLU A 154 0.82 8.90 -4.83
C GLU A 154 1.27 7.52 -4.39
N TRP A 155 0.84 6.53 -5.16
CA TRP A 155 1.21 5.15 -4.97
C TRP A 155 2.07 4.67 -6.12
N ASP A 156 3.09 3.93 -5.78
CA ASP A 156 3.95 3.23 -6.72
C ASP A 156 3.68 1.74 -6.63
N ALA A 157 3.81 1.05 -7.75
CA ALA A 157 3.82 -0.39 -7.78
C ALA A 157 5.12 -0.89 -8.43
N TYR A 158 5.65 -1.97 -7.89
CA TYR A 158 6.85 -2.62 -8.42
C TYR A 158 6.56 -4.10 -8.67
N ASP A 159 6.89 -4.56 -9.89
CA ASP A 159 6.86 -5.96 -10.29
C ASP A 159 8.27 -6.55 -10.08
N PRO A 160 8.49 -7.36 -9.03
CA PRO A 160 9.82 -7.90 -8.75
C PRO A 160 10.23 -9.03 -9.68
N TYR A 161 9.31 -9.59 -10.47
CA TYR A 161 9.62 -10.65 -11.44
C TYR A 161 10.18 -10.10 -12.76
N ARG A 162 9.73 -8.87 -13.12
CA ARG A 162 10.17 -8.18 -14.35
C ARG A 162 11.00 -6.96 -14.08
N GLU A 163 11.32 -6.72 -12.82
CA GLU A 163 12.14 -5.61 -12.36
C GLU A 163 11.69 -4.26 -12.92
N ARG A 164 10.36 -4.01 -12.91
CA ARG A 164 9.82 -2.79 -13.47
C ARG A 164 8.85 -2.06 -12.56
N TRP A 165 8.85 -0.75 -12.72
CA TRP A 165 7.91 0.14 -12.07
C TRP A 165 6.61 0.23 -12.86
N ILE A 166 5.50 0.30 -12.14
CA ILE A 166 4.16 0.42 -12.69
C ILE A 166 3.53 1.66 -12.08
N GLN A 167 3.01 2.52 -12.94
CA GLN A 167 2.33 3.72 -12.50
C GLN A 167 0.92 3.39 -12.03
N VAL A 168 0.63 3.75 -10.78
CA VAL A 168 -0.72 3.70 -10.21
C VAL A 168 -1.35 5.09 -10.39
N PRO A 169 -2.62 5.19 -10.80
CA PRO A 169 -3.31 6.47 -10.85
C PRO A 169 -3.25 7.21 -9.52
N LYS A 170 -3.20 8.55 -9.56
CA LYS A 170 -3.25 9.34 -8.32
C LYS A 170 -4.58 9.12 -7.61
N MET A 171 -4.51 9.03 -6.29
CA MET A 171 -5.68 8.98 -5.43
C MET A 171 -6.40 10.32 -5.47
N PRO A 172 -7.76 10.35 -5.48
CA PRO A 172 -8.50 11.60 -5.35
C PRO A 172 -8.13 12.34 -4.05
N PRO A 173 -7.96 13.65 -4.09
CA PRO A 173 -7.71 14.42 -2.88
C PRO A 173 -8.96 14.45 -2.00
N ASP A 174 -8.77 14.25 -0.69
CA ASP A 174 -9.79 14.40 0.34
C ASP A 174 -9.13 14.99 1.58
N GLU A 175 -9.64 16.09 2.10
CA GLU A 175 -9.02 16.84 3.19
C GLU A 175 -8.96 16.03 4.49
N CYS A 176 -10.03 15.34 4.84
CA CYS A 176 -10.06 14.49 6.04
C CYS A 176 -9.11 13.31 5.91
N PHE A 177 -9.01 12.73 4.71
CA PHE A 177 -8.06 11.67 4.42
C PHE A 177 -6.61 12.15 4.54
N MET A 178 -6.30 13.38 4.08
CA MET A 178 -4.95 13.94 4.11
C MET A 178 -4.40 14.08 5.53
N CYS A 179 -5.24 14.46 6.48
CA CYS A 179 -4.86 14.74 7.87
C CYS A 179 -4.83 13.51 8.78
N SER A 180 -5.25 12.33 8.32
CA SER A 180 -5.33 11.14 9.16
C SER A 180 -4.19 10.16 8.94
N ASP A 181 -3.90 9.35 9.96
CA ASP A 181 -3.04 8.17 9.83
C ASP A 181 -3.68 7.15 8.88
N LYS A 182 -2.85 6.50 8.11
CA LYS A 182 -3.29 5.59 7.04
C LYS A 182 -2.75 4.19 7.24
N GLU A 183 -3.62 3.23 7.02
CA GLU A 183 -3.27 1.81 6.92
C GLU A 183 -3.58 1.32 5.51
N SER A 184 -2.89 0.30 5.06
CA SER A 184 -3.13 -0.29 3.74
C SER A 184 -3.15 -1.81 3.77
N LEU A 185 -4.00 -2.38 2.95
CA LEU A 185 -4.22 -3.81 2.88
C LEU A 185 -4.60 -4.20 1.45
N ALA A 186 -3.88 -5.18 0.88
CA ALA A 186 -4.25 -5.76 -0.40
C ALA A 186 -5.08 -7.03 -0.18
N VAL A 187 -6.19 -7.16 -0.91
CA VAL A 187 -7.08 -8.33 -0.85
C VAL A 187 -7.69 -8.60 -2.22
N GLY A 188 -7.63 -9.84 -2.68
CA GLY A 188 -8.11 -10.19 -4.01
C GLY A 188 -7.41 -9.37 -5.10
N THR A 189 -8.18 -8.57 -5.82
CA THR A 189 -7.72 -7.64 -6.87
C THR A 189 -7.77 -6.18 -6.42
N GLN A 190 -7.80 -5.93 -5.13
CA GLN A 190 -8.04 -4.60 -4.54
C GLN A 190 -6.92 -4.21 -3.58
N LEU A 191 -6.60 -2.92 -3.56
CA LEU A 191 -5.81 -2.29 -2.52
C LEU A 191 -6.73 -1.34 -1.75
N LEU A 192 -6.93 -1.62 -0.48
CA LEU A 192 -7.69 -0.78 0.44
C LEU A 192 -6.73 0.13 1.18
N VAL A 193 -7.07 1.41 1.29
CA VAL A 193 -6.35 2.39 2.09
C VAL A 193 -7.34 3.04 3.04
N PHE A 194 -7.09 2.86 4.31
CA PHE A 194 -7.96 3.31 5.40
C PHE A 194 -7.45 4.63 5.94
N ALA A 195 -8.36 5.55 6.19
CA ALA A 195 -8.14 6.74 6.98
C ALA A 195 -9.09 6.75 8.17
N MET A 196 -8.76 7.49 9.21
CA MET A 196 -9.45 7.41 10.48
C MET A 196 -10.94 7.80 10.43
N ALA A 197 -11.32 8.77 9.65
CA ALA A 197 -12.66 9.34 9.64
C ALA A 197 -13.67 8.54 8.79
N HIS A 198 -13.73 7.23 8.91
CA HIS A 198 -14.61 6.34 8.14
C HIS A 198 -14.32 6.30 6.64
N ILE A 199 -13.21 6.86 6.18
CA ILE A 199 -12.89 6.94 4.77
C ILE A 199 -12.06 5.73 4.38
N VAL A 200 -12.50 4.99 3.37
CA VAL A 200 -11.77 3.89 2.77
C VAL A 200 -11.69 4.13 1.26
N PHE A 201 -10.46 4.29 0.76
CA PHE A 201 -10.24 4.28 -0.68
C PHE A 201 -9.88 2.88 -1.14
N ARG A 202 -10.45 2.49 -2.28
CA ARG A 202 -10.21 1.21 -2.94
C ARG A 202 -9.63 1.44 -4.33
N TYR A 203 -8.42 0.98 -4.55
CA TYR A 203 -7.88 0.83 -5.89
C TYR A 203 -8.19 -0.56 -6.42
N SER A 204 -8.73 -0.65 -7.62
CA SER A 204 -8.98 -1.91 -8.31
C SER A 204 -8.07 -2.06 -9.52
N ILE A 205 -7.33 -3.17 -9.60
CA ILE A 205 -6.52 -3.48 -10.77
C ILE A 205 -7.37 -3.82 -12.00
N LEU A 206 -8.64 -4.20 -11.79
CA LEU A 206 -9.56 -4.55 -12.88
C LEU A 206 -9.98 -3.32 -13.70
N THR A 207 -10.10 -2.19 -13.02
CA THR A 207 -10.49 -0.91 -13.62
C THR A 207 -9.34 0.09 -13.71
N ASN A 208 -8.23 -0.19 -13.05
CA ASN A 208 -7.08 0.70 -12.86
C ASN A 208 -7.52 2.08 -12.34
N SER A 209 -8.36 2.09 -11.31
CA SER A 209 -8.93 3.33 -10.77
C SER A 209 -9.19 3.24 -9.27
N TRP A 210 -9.21 4.41 -8.63
CA TRP A 210 -9.60 4.58 -7.24
C TRP A 210 -11.09 4.89 -7.12
N THR A 211 -11.73 4.31 -6.12
CA THR A 211 -13.11 4.59 -5.73
C THR A 211 -13.20 4.64 -4.21
N MET A 212 -14.19 5.34 -3.68
CA MET A 212 -14.55 5.17 -2.27
C MET A 212 -15.14 3.77 -2.07
N ALA A 213 -14.85 3.16 -0.93
CA ALA A 213 -15.40 1.88 -0.52
C ALA A 213 -16.24 2.05 0.75
N ASP A 214 -17.09 1.06 1.02
CA ASP A 214 -17.86 1.04 2.25
C ASP A 214 -16.92 0.97 3.46
N PRO A 215 -17.17 1.77 4.51
CA PRO A 215 -16.36 1.78 5.71
C PRO A 215 -16.53 0.49 6.52
N MET A 216 -15.58 0.21 7.41
CA MET A 216 -15.74 -0.81 8.44
C MET A 216 -16.95 -0.53 9.33
N ASN A 217 -17.59 -1.58 9.89
CA ASN A 217 -18.67 -1.39 10.87
C ASN A 217 -18.17 -0.65 12.13
N SER A 218 -16.91 -0.88 12.49
CA SER A 218 -16.24 -0.15 13.57
C SER A 218 -14.97 0.48 13.01
N PRO A 219 -15.02 1.73 12.56
CA PRO A 219 -13.86 2.43 12.04
C PRO A 219 -12.73 2.51 13.03
N ARG A 220 -11.52 2.31 12.56
CA ARG A 220 -10.35 2.16 13.42
C ARG A 220 -9.06 2.53 12.70
N CYS A 221 -8.04 2.90 13.45
CA CYS A 221 -6.66 2.99 12.99
C CYS A 221 -5.73 2.20 13.91
N LEU A 222 -4.46 2.01 13.53
CA LEU A 222 -3.44 1.29 14.31
C LEU A 222 -3.82 -0.16 14.62
N PHE A 223 -4.52 -0.80 13.72
CA PHE A 223 -5.02 -2.17 13.85
C PHE A 223 -4.08 -3.19 13.23
N GLY A 224 -4.21 -4.46 13.63
CA GLY A 224 -3.58 -5.59 12.96
C GLY A 224 -4.43 -6.06 11.79
N SER A 225 -3.81 -6.27 10.62
CA SER A 225 -4.52 -6.72 9.42
C SER A 225 -3.74 -7.76 8.62
N THR A 226 -4.47 -8.60 7.90
CA THR A 226 -3.93 -9.56 6.93
C THR A 226 -4.99 -9.93 5.91
N SER A 227 -4.58 -10.57 4.82
CA SER A 227 -5.50 -11.10 3.82
C SER A 227 -5.11 -12.51 3.38
N VAL A 228 -6.09 -13.26 2.93
CA VAL A 228 -5.93 -14.56 2.28
C VAL A 228 -6.99 -14.73 1.19
N GLY A 229 -6.57 -14.90 -0.05
CA GLY A 229 -7.48 -14.94 -1.20
C GLY A 229 -8.35 -13.68 -1.29
N GLU A 230 -9.66 -13.86 -1.26
CA GLU A 230 -10.66 -12.78 -1.35
C GLU A 230 -11.09 -12.23 0.03
N LYS A 231 -10.51 -12.73 1.12
CA LYS A 231 -10.87 -12.32 2.47
C LYS A 231 -9.75 -11.53 3.12
N ALA A 232 -10.10 -10.42 3.78
CA ALA A 232 -9.21 -9.66 4.64
C ALA A 232 -9.74 -9.66 6.06
N PHE A 233 -8.83 -9.62 7.01
CA PHE A 233 -9.11 -9.64 8.45
C PHE A 233 -8.49 -8.41 9.08
N VAL A 234 -9.23 -7.74 9.94
CA VAL A 234 -8.77 -6.61 10.74
C VAL A 234 -9.17 -6.80 12.18
N ALA A 235 -8.30 -6.45 13.14
CA ALA A 235 -8.61 -6.57 14.55
C ALA A 235 -7.84 -5.57 15.41
N GLY A 236 -8.46 -5.14 16.50
CA GLY A 236 -7.88 -4.16 17.40
C GLY A 236 -7.88 -2.76 16.82
N GLY A 237 -6.89 -1.96 17.21
CA GLY A 237 -6.78 -0.57 16.83
C GLY A 237 -7.41 0.37 17.85
N THR A 238 -7.65 1.61 17.42
CA THR A 238 -8.32 2.62 18.21
C THR A 238 -9.42 3.27 17.38
N ASP A 239 -10.56 3.60 18.00
CA ASP A 239 -11.64 4.35 17.36
C ASP A 239 -11.35 5.87 17.35
N SER A 240 -12.27 6.65 16.79
CA SER A 240 -12.19 8.12 16.75
C SER A 240 -12.23 8.77 18.14
N GLY A 241 -12.78 8.09 19.14
CA GLY A 241 -12.80 8.52 20.54
C GLY A 241 -11.51 8.19 21.31
N GLY A 242 -10.53 7.53 20.66
CA GLY A 242 -9.29 7.10 21.29
C GLY A 242 -9.40 5.80 22.08
N ASN A 243 -10.57 5.13 22.10
CA ASN A 243 -10.77 3.87 22.79
C ASN A 243 -10.02 2.73 22.08
N ILE A 244 -9.30 1.91 22.84
CA ILE A 244 -8.60 0.75 22.30
C ILE A 244 -9.59 -0.40 22.12
N LEU A 245 -9.62 -0.96 20.92
CA LEU A 245 -10.60 -1.95 20.50
C LEU A 245 -10.10 -3.38 20.70
N SER A 246 -11.03 -4.27 21.07
CA SER A 246 -10.87 -5.74 20.95
C SER A 246 -11.66 -6.31 19.78
N SER A 247 -12.52 -5.52 19.13
CA SER A 247 -13.34 -5.97 18.02
C SER A 247 -12.51 -6.36 16.80
N ALA A 248 -13.07 -7.27 16.01
CA ALA A 248 -12.47 -7.75 14.76
C ALA A 248 -13.54 -7.83 13.67
N GLU A 249 -13.12 -7.68 12.41
CA GLU A 249 -13.99 -7.73 11.24
C GLU A 249 -13.29 -8.45 10.08
N MET A 250 -14.10 -9.02 9.20
CA MET A 250 -13.66 -9.61 7.95
C MET A 250 -14.28 -8.85 6.78
N TYR A 251 -13.46 -8.50 5.82
CA TYR A 251 -13.88 -7.95 4.53
C TYR A 251 -13.88 -9.02 3.47
N ASP A 252 -14.91 -9.02 2.65
CA ASP A 252 -15.03 -9.86 1.46
C ASP A 252 -14.86 -8.99 0.20
N SER A 253 -13.80 -9.22 -0.56
CA SER A 253 -13.51 -8.44 -1.76
C SER A 253 -14.40 -8.77 -2.97
N GLU A 254 -15.15 -9.89 -2.94
CA GLU A 254 -16.12 -10.23 -3.99
C GLU A 254 -17.45 -9.52 -3.79
N THR A 255 -17.94 -9.49 -2.55
CA THR A 255 -19.21 -8.84 -2.19
C THR A 255 -19.05 -7.39 -1.74
N HIS A 256 -17.81 -6.97 -1.46
CA HIS A 256 -17.45 -5.66 -0.89
C HIS A 256 -18.08 -5.39 0.50
N THR A 257 -18.29 -6.43 1.29
CA THR A 257 -18.99 -6.33 2.57
C THR A 257 -18.08 -6.59 3.76
N TRP A 258 -18.36 -5.91 4.86
CA TRP A 258 -17.73 -6.12 6.16
C TRP A 258 -18.60 -6.99 7.05
N THR A 259 -18.03 -8.01 7.64
CA THR A 259 -18.72 -8.93 8.57
C THR A 259 -18.03 -8.88 9.92
N PRO A 260 -18.74 -8.58 11.02
CA PRO A 260 -18.18 -8.64 12.36
C PRO A 260 -17.72 -10.05 12.72
N LEU A 261 -16.59 -10.14 13.41
CA LEU A 261 -16.05 -11.36 14.00
C LEU A 261 -16.15 -11.29 15.53
N PRO A 262 -16.06 -12.42 16.24
CA PRO A 262 -15.89 -12.41 17.69
C PRO A 262 -14.74 -11.51 18.11
N SER A 263 -14.88 -10.80 19.23
CA SER A 263 -13.84 -9.95 19.77
C SER A 263 -12.65 -10.74 20.31
N MET A 264 -11.45 -10.17 20.22
CA MET A 264 -10.25 -10.67 20.90
C MET A 264 -10.42 -10.67 22.41
N ASN A 265 -9.62 -11.47 23.11
CA ASN A 265 -9.59 -11.51 24.56
C ASN A 265 -8.99 -10.24 25.18
N ARG A 266 -8.04 -9.60 24.47
CA ARG A 266 -7.33 -8.39 24.94
C ARG A 266 -7.45 -7.28 23.89
N ALA A 267 -8.00 -6.14 24.29
CA ALA A 267 -8.00 -4.93 23.47
C ALA A 267 -6.57 -4.44 23.24
N ARG A 268 -6.23 -4.08 21.99
CA ARG A 268 -4.89 -3.65 21.61
C ARG A 268 -4.87 -2.73 20.40
N LYS A 269 -3.97 -1.76 20.40
CA LYS A 269 -3.61 -0.92 19.25
C LYS A 269 -2.13 -1.09 18.93
N MET A 270 -1.67 -0.58 17.78
CA MET A 270 -0.28 -0.70 17.33
C MET A 270 0.20 -2.17 17.30
N CYS A 271 -0.70 -3.04 16.91
CA CYS A 271 -0.44 -4.47 16.71
C CYS A 271 -0.30 -4.79 15.23
N SER A 272 0.23 -5.97 14.93
CA SER A 272 0.35 -6.43 13.55
C SER A 272 -0.39 -7.73 13.33
N GLY A 273 -0.94 -7.90 12.12
CA GLY A 273 -1.70 -9.07 11.73
C GLY A 273 -0.97 -9.90 10.68
N VAL A 274 -1.07 -11.23 10.79
CA VAL A 274 -0.58 -12.18 9.78
C VAL A 274 -1.55 -13.36 9.65
N PHE A 275 -1.51 -14.04 8.50
CA PHE A 275 -2.21 -15.28 8.28
C PHE A 275 -1.21 -16.45 8.21
N MET A 276 -1.38 -17.45 9.05
CA MET A 276 -0.47 -18.56 9.20
C MET A 276 -1.22 -19.78 9.75
N ASP A 277 -0.85 -21.00 9.34
CA ASP A 277 -1.49 -22.25 9.82
C ASP A 277 -3.03 -22.25 9.66
N GLY A 278 -3.55 -21.57 8.63
CA GLY A 278 -4.99 -21.46 8.39
C GLY A 278 -5.75 -20.57 9.39
N LYS A 279 -5.04 -19.73 10.14
CA LYS A 279 -5.57 -18.85 11.19
C LYS A 279 -5.10 -17.41 11.02
N PHE A 280 -5.87 -16.49 11.55
CA PHE A 280 -5.49 -15.07 11.67
C PHE A 280 -4.82 -14.82 13.01
N TYR A 281 -3.62 -14.26 12.99
CA TYR A 281 -2.85 -13.89 14.19
C TYR A 281 -2.77 -12.39 14.33
N VAL A 282 -2.92 -11.90 15.57
CA VAL A 282 -2.68 -10.51 15.95
C VAL A 282 -1.61 -10.49 17.03
N ILE A 283 -0.48 -9.84 16.75
CA ILE A 283 0.75 -9.98 17.54
C ILE A 283 1.16 -8.65 18.13
N GLY A 284 1.48 -8.64 19.43
CA GLY A 284 1.98 -7.49 20.15
C GLY A 284 0.94 -6.39 20.35
N GLY A 285 1.41 -5.17 20.35
CA GLY A 285 0.61 -3.97 20.52
C GLY A 285 0.58 -3.43 21.94
N VAL A 286 -0.25 -2.42 22.15
CA VAL A 286 -0.36 -1.66 23.38
C VAL A 286 -1.82 -1.70 23.86
N ALA A 287 -2.03 -2.09 25.11
CA ALA A 287 -3.32 -2.06 25.79
C ALA A 287 -3.55 -0.69 26.47
N ASN A 288 -4.67 -0.56 27.21
CA ASN A 288 -4.94 0.60 28.03
C ASN A 288 -3.77 0.91 28.98
N ASN A 289 -3.63 2.20 29.35
CA ASN A 289 -2.54 2.71 30.20
C ASN A 289 -1.12 2.51 29.60
N ASN A 290 -1.02 2.47 28.26
CA ASN A 290 0.24 2.27 27.53
C ASN A 290 0.99 0.97 27.90
N ARG A 291 0.29 -0.04 28.41
CA ARG A 291 0.88 -1.33 28.72
C ARG A 291 1.19 -2.09 27.43
N VAL A 292 2.47 -2.36 27.20
CA VAL A 292 2.93 -3.21 26.09
C VAL A 292 2.47 -4.65 26.31
N LEU A 293 1.90 -5.25 25.26
CA LEU A 293 1.48 -6.64 25.27
C LEU A 293 2.58 -7.50 24.61
N THR A 294 3.10 -8.45 25.35
CA THR A 294 4.06 -9.45 24.85
C THR A 294 3.38 -10.66 24.20
N CYS A 295 2.08 -10.77 24.31
CA CYS A 295 1.30 -11.87 23.75
C CYS A 295 0.83 -11.59 22.33
N GLY A 296 0.53 -12.66 21.60
CA GLY A 296 -0.31 -12.66 20.41
C GLY A 296 -1.67 -13.31 20.71
N GLU A 297 -2.59 -13.20 19.77
CA GLU A 297 -3.85 -13.97 19.75
C GLU A 297 -4.05 -14.59 18.37
N GLU A 298 -4.51 -15.82 18.31
CA GLU A 298 -4.91 -16.47 17.07
C GLU A 298 -6.43 -16.62 16.99
N TYR A 299 -6.99 -16.33 15.83
CA TYR A 299 -8.39 -16.59 15.49
C TYR A 299 -8.51 -17.84 14.64
N ASP A 300 -9.19 -18.84 15.16
CA ASP A 300 -9.53 -20.06 14.42
C ASP A 300 -10.82 -19.82 13.62
N LEU A 301 -10.72 -19.79 12.29
CA LEU A 301 -11.84 -19.53 11.38
C LEU A 301 -12.94 -20.60 11.47
N LYS A 302 -12.55 -21.85 11.76
CA LYS A 302 -13.52 -22.98 11.86
C LYS A 302 -14.27 -22.95 13.18
N ARG A 303 -13.53 -22.72 14.29
CA ARG A 303 -14.10 -22.65 15.64
C ARG A 303 -14.74 -21.31 15.95
N ARG A 304 -14.41 -20.28 15.17
CA ARG A 304 -14.84 -18.89 15.37
C ARG A 304 -14.50 -18.37 16.77
N SER A 305 -13.30 -18.64 17.23
CA SER A 305 -12.84 -18.28 18.58
C SER A 305 -11.39 -17.83 18.60
N TRP A 306 -11.07 -16.95 19.56
CA TRP A 306 -9.72 -16.46 19.80
C TRP A 306 -9.02 -17.24 20.91
N ARG A 307 -7.72 -17.46 20.74
CA ARG A 307 -6.83 -18.06 21.75
C ARG A 307 -5.61 -17.18 21.96
N ILE A 308 -5.28 -16.88 23.21
CA ILE A 308 -4.07 -16.13 23.58
C ILE A 308 -2.85 -17.06 23.46
N ILE A 309 -1.75 -16.49 22.92
CA ILE A 309 -0.43 -17.11 22.90
C ILE A 309 0.48 -16.18 23.70
N GLU A 310 0.76 -16.54 24.95
CA GLU A 310 1.61 -15.73 25.81
C GLU A 310 3.03 -15.65 25.24
N ASN A 311 3.69 -14.51 25.47
CA ASN A 311 5.08 -14.23 25.05
C ASN A 311 5.39 -14.31 23.56
N MET A 312 4.34 -14.34 22.69
CA MET A 312 4.52 -14.46 21.24
C MET A 312 5.25 -13.25 20.62
N SER A 313 5.19 -12.09 21.22
CA SER A 313 5.89 -10.87 20.77
C SER A 313 7.03 -10.45 21.71
N GLU A 314 7.40 -11.31 22.65
CA GLU A 314 8.50 -11.00 23.56
C GLU A 314 9.82 -10.85 22.78
N GLY A 315 10.55 -9.77 23.07
CA GLY A 315 11.79 -9.44 22.34
C GLY A 315 11.58 -8.85 20.94
N LEU A 316 10.35 -8.53 20.57
CA LEU A 316 10.03 -7.71 19.40
C LEU A 316 9.66 -6.30 19.84
N ASN A 317 10.46 -5.32 19.48
CA ASN A 317 10.17 -3.88 19.54
C ASN A 317 10.01 -3.28 20.96
N GLY A 318 10.56 -2.11 21.13
CA GLY A 318 10.40 -1.29 22.34
C GLY A 318 9.03 -0.62 22.42
N VAL A 319 8.77 -0.01 23.58
CA VAL A 319 7.49 0.60 24.00
C VAL A 319 7.03 1.77 23.11
N THR A 320 7.92 2.36 22.32
CA THR A 320 7.69 3.65 21.62
C THR A 320 7.81 3.57 20.10
N GLY A 321 7.94 2.37 19.54
CA GLY A 321 8.17 2.18 18.10
C GLY A 321 6.92 1.89 17.29
N ALA A 322 7.15 1.60 16.01
CA ALA A 322 6.13 1.10 15.09
C ALA A 322 5.54 -0.25 15.57
N PRO A 323 4.36 -0.64 15.07
CA PRO A 323 3.86 -2.00 15.23
C PRO A 323 4.93 -3.03 14.83
N PRO A 324 4.90 -4.26 15.38
CA PRO A 324 5.85 -5.31 14.99
C PRO A 324 5.94 -5.46 13.48
N LEU A 325 7.12 -5.35 12.91
CA LEU A 325 7.34 -5.54 11.48
C LEU A 325 7.46 -7.03 11.19
N ILE A 326 6.35 -7.66 10.86
CA ILE A 326 6.24 -9.12 10.68
C ILE A 326 5.71 -9.50 9.31
N ALA A 327 6.12 -10.66 8.83
CA ALA A 327 5.67 -11.24 7.57
C ALA A 327 5.71 -12.76 7.62
N VAL A 328 4.86 -13.42 6.81
CA VAL A 328 4.81 -14.88 6.70
C VAL A 328 5.18 -15.30 5.28
N VAL A 329 6.21 -16.13 5.16
CA VAL A 329 6.65 -16.77 3.91
C VAL A 329 6.70 -18.27 4.14
N ASN A 330 6.14 -19.05 3.21
CA ASN A 330 6.09 -20.51 3.29
C ASN A 330 5.54 -21.02 4.65
N ASN A 331 4.51 -20.33 5.14
CA ASN A 331 3.90 -20.61 6.44
C ASN A 331 4.83 -20.46 7.65
N GLU A 332 5.97 -19.79 7.52
CA GLU A 332 6.90 -19.45 8.57
C GLU A 332 6.86 -17.97 8.88
N LEU A 333 6.89 -17.61 10.16
CA LEU A 333 6.78 -16.22 10.62
C LEU A 333 8.15 -15.61 10.83
N TYR A 334 8.35 -14.43 10.26
CA TYR A 334 9.58 -13.63 10.34
C TYR A 334 9.28 -12.25 10.91
N ALA A 335 10.28 -11.66 11.54
CA ALA A 335 10.21 -10.29 12.04
C ALA A 335 11.49 -9.52 11.68
N ALA A 336 11.30 -8.26 11.34
CA ALA A 336 12.38 -7.28 11.24
C ALA A 336 12.46 -6.52 12.57
N ASP A 337 13.44 -6.85 13.38
CA ASP A 337 13.77 -6.11 14.59
C ASP A 337 14.60 -4.88 14.21
N TYR A 338 13.93 -3.71 14.18
CA TYR A 338 14.58 -2.48 13.76
C TYR A 338 15.55 -1.91 14.81
N SER A 339 15.40 -2.24 16.08
CA SER A 339 16.28 -1.76 17.16
C SER A 339 17.65 -2.41 17.09
N GLU A 340 17.67 -3.72 16.91
CA GLU A 340 18.89 -4.52 16.80
C GLU A 340 19.36 -4.66 15.34
N LYS A 341 18.52 -4.24 14.38
CA LYS A 341 18.71 -4.45 12.94
C LYS A 341 18.84 -5.91 12.56
N ASP A 342 18.07 -6.76 13.23
CA ASP A 342 18.10 -8.20 13.08
C ASP A 342 16.88 -8.72 12.33
N LEU A 343 17.11 -9.73 11.50
CA LEU A 343 16.08 -10.60 10.98
C LEU A 343 15.88 -11.76 11.95
N LYS A 344 14.65 -11.94 12.41
CA LYS A 344 14.27 -13.00 13.35
C LYS A 344 13.25 -13.94 12.71
N LYS A 345 13.28 -15.21 13.09
CA LYS A 345 12.29 -16.23 12.75
C LYS A 345 11.63 -16.75 14.02
N TYR A 346 10.33 -16.94 13.98
CA TYR A 346 9.57 -17.49 15.10
C TYR A 346 9.63 -19.03 15.13
N ASP A 347 10.14 -19.58 16.20
CA ASP A 347 10.11 -21.01 16.51
C ASP A 347 8.78 -21.35 17.15
N LYS A 348 7.85 -21.84 16.33
CA LYS A 348 6.49 -22.20 16.75
C LYS A 348 6.44 -23.28 17.84
N LYS A 349 7.44 -24.18 17.88
CA LYS A 349 7.49 -25.28 18.86
C LYS A 349 7.87 -24.80 20.25
N ASN A 350 8.83 -23.88 20.30
CA ASN A 350 9.37 -23.40 21.57
C ASN A 350 8.84 -22.00 21.93
N ASN A 351 7.93 -21.43 21.11
CA ASN A 351 7.33 -20.12 21.32
C ASN A 351 8.38 -19.01 21.57
N ARG A 352 9.39 -18.94 20.70
CA ARG A 352 10.50 -17.98 20.84
C ARG A 352 10.98 -17.47 19.48
N TRP A 353 11.63 -16.31 19.48
CA TRP A 353 12.29 -15.74 18.31
C TRP A 353 13.75 -16.19 18.24
N ILE A 354 14.21 -16.53 17.04
CA ILE A 354 15.58 -16.93 16.72
C ILE A 354 16.13 -15.92 15.73
N THR A 355 17.26 -15.29 16.05
CA THR A 355 17.96 -14.39 15.13
C THR A 355 18.62 -15.19 14.02
N LEU A 356 18.33 -14.80 12.77
CA LEU A 356 18.91 -15.44 11.57
C LEU A 356 20.10 -14.64 11.02
N GLY A 357 20.12 -13.32 11.18
CA GLY A 357 21.15 -12.44 10.66
C GLY A 357 20.72 -10.98 10.66
N LYS A 358 21.42 -10.13 9.93
CA LYS A 358 21.15 -8.69 9.88
C LYS A 358 20.17 -8.32 8.77
N LEU A 359 19.42 -7.24 9.00
CA LEU A 359 18.65 -6.57 7.96
C LEU A 359 19.58 -5.84 6.97
N PRO A 360 19.11 -5.45 5.79
CA PRO A 360 19.89 -4.64 4.85
C PRO A 360 20.47 -3.39 5.53
N GLU A 361 21.72 -3.04 5.25
CA GLU A 361 22.42 -1.92 5.90
C GLU A 361 21.67 -0.59 5.81
N ARG A 362 20.99 -0.34 4.69
CA ARG A 362 20.26 0.90 4.45
C ARG A 362 18.82 0.89 4.95
N SER A 363 18.38 -0.17 5.57
CA SER A 363 17.06 -0.26 6.20
C SER A 363 17.11 0.32 7.62
N VAL A 364 17.53 1.59 7.74
CA VAL A 364 17.71 2.22 9.04
C VAL A 364 16.45 2.98 9.43
N SER A 365 15.88 2.59 10.56
CA SER A 365 14.83 3.35 11.23
C SER A 365 15.10 3.27 12.75
N MET A 366 15.05 4.42 13.44
CA MET A 366 15.29 4.44 14.89
C MET A 366 14.12 3.83 15.68
N ASN A 367 12.91 3.83 15.10
CA ASN A 367 11.69 3.43 15.78
C ASN A 367 10.76 2.56 14.90
N GLY A 368 11.25 2.05 13.78
CA GLY A 368 10.50 1.21 12.86
C GLY A 368 9.60 1.94 11.86
N TRP A 369 9.28 3.22 12.10
CA TRP A 369 8.50 4.02 11.15
C TRP A 369 9.30 4.35 9.89
N GLY A 370 8.63 4.32 8.75
CA GLY A 370 9.27 4.55 7.46
C GLY A 370 9.97 3.32 6.87
N LEU A 371 9.84 2.18 7.53
CA LEU A 371 10.29 0.88 7.06
C LEU A 371 9.07 0.00 6.74
N ALA A 372 9.09 -0.68 5.59
CA ALA A 372 8.13 -1.72 5.29
C ALA A 372 8.81 -3.09 5.27
N PHE A 373 8.16 -4.08 5.88
CA PHE A 373 8.57 -5.47 5.89
C PHE A 373 7.40 -6.34 5.47
N ARG A 374 7.48 -7.01 4.34
CA ARG A 374 6.37 -7.76 3.74
C ARG A 374 6.84 -9.08 3.13
N ALA A 375 5.93 -10.04 3.06
CA ALA A 375 6.06 -11.22 2.21
C ALA A 375 5.65 -10.89 0.77
N CYS A 376 6.39 -11.38 -0.20
CA CYS A 376 6.12 -11.24 -1.63
C CYS A 376 6.39 -12.57 -2.34
N GLY A 377 5.36 -13.41 -2.42
CA GLY A 377 5.51 -14.78 -2.90
C GLY A 377 6.38 -15.61 -1.96
N ASP A 378 7.47 -16.13 -2.48
CA ASP A 378 8.45 -16.99 -1.80
C ASP A 378 9.51 -16.23 -1.00
N ARG A 379 9.48 -14.89 -0.99
CA ARG A 379 10.53 -14.04 -0.46
C ARG A 379 10.03 -13.00 0.52
N LEU A 380 10.92 -12.55 1.37
CA LEU A 380 10.75 -11.37 2.20
C LEU A 380 11.23 -10.13 1.44
N ILE A 381 10.53 -9.02 1.62
CA ILE A 381 10.94 -7.70 1.11
C ILE A 381 11.05 -6.72 2.27
N VAL A 382 12.16 -5.97 2.26
CA VAL A 382 12.39 -4.81 3.11
C VAL A 382 12.45 -3.58 2.23
N ILE A 383 11.61 -2.58 2.53
CA ILE A 383 11.58 -1.31 1.82
C ILE A 383 11.94 -0.20 2.80
N GLY A 384 12.93 0.57 2.44
CA GLY A 384 13.39 1.72 3.21
C GLY A 384 14.67 2.28 2.61
N GLY A 385 15.22 3.27 3.26
CA GLY A 385 16.50 3.85 2.86
C GLY A 385 16.85 5.05 3.71
N PRO A 386 18.13 5.43 3.79
CA PRO A 386 18.55 6.56 4.57
C PRO A 386 17.94 7.84 4.01
N ARG A 387 17.44 8.69 4.92
CA ARG A 387 17.10 10.06 4.61
C ARG A 387 18.36 10.90 4.62
N THR A 388 18.57 11.66 3.58
CA THR A 388 19.56 12.73 3.57
C THR A 388 18.82 14.06 3.46
N TYR A 389 19.38 15.12 4.01
CA TYR A 389 18.80 16.47 3.91
C TYR A 389 18.72 16.97 2.45
N THR A 390 19.47 16.35 1.54
CA THR A 390 19.54 16.69 0.11
C THR A 390 18.70 15.80 -0.79
N GLY A 391 17.87 14.96 -0.22
CA GLY A 391 17.11 13.93 -0.91
C GLY A 391 17.55 12.54 -0.47
N GLY A 392 16.65 11.57 -0.61
CA GLY A 392 16.87 10.19 -0.22
C GLY A 392 16.64 9.23 -1.36
N THR A 393 16.98 7.99 -1.13
CA THR A 393 16.69 6.88 -2.03
C THR A 393 15.95 5.80 -1.26
N ILE A 394 14.80 5.41 -1.77
CA ILE A 394 14.10 4.21 -1.31
C ILE A 394 14.72 3.01 -2.00
N GLU A 395 15.05 2.00 -1.22
CA GLU A 395 15.59 0.73 -1.70
C GLU A 395 14.65 -0.41 -1.35
N LEU A 396 14.42 -1.28 -2.33
CA LEU A 396 13.71 -2.54 -2.17
C LEU A 396 14.74 -3.65 -2.14
N ASN A 397 14.85 -4.31 -1.00
CA ASN A 397 15.74 -5.46 -0.80
C ASN A 397 14.90 -6.71 -0.61
N SER A 398 15.31 -7.83 -1.21
CA SER A 398 14.63 -9.11 -1.09
C SER A 398 15.55 -10.21 -0.62
N TRP A 399 15.00 -11.19 0.10
CA TRP A 399 15.69 -12.40 0.49
C TRP A 399 14.71 -13.59 0.43
N ILE A 400 15.22 -14.74 -0.07
CA ILE A 400 14.49 -16.01 -0.08
C ILE A 400 14.88 -16.78 1.19
N PRO A 401 13.91 -17.15 2.07
CA PRO A 401 14.22 -17.73 3.38
C PRO A 401 14.97 -19.08 3.40
N ASP A 402 15.14 -19.71 2.26
CA ASP A 402 15.90 -20.97 2.17
C ASP A 402 17.42 -20.76 2.20
N GLU A 403 17.86 -19.51 2.00
CA GLU A 403 19.28 -19.14 2.03
C GLU A 403 19.74 -18.88 3.47
N ARG A 404 20.90 -19.43 3.85
CA ARG A 404 21.52 -19.20 5.18
C ARG A 404 23.02 -18.93 5.03
N PRO A 405 23.55 -17.84 5.64
CA PRO A 405 22.88 -16.73 6.33
C PRO A 405 22.06 -15.87 5.36
N PRO A 406 21.20 -14.97 5.86
CA PRO A 406 20.40 -14.07 5.01
C PRO A 406 21.29 -13.23 4.09
N VAL A 407 21.06 -13.36 2.79
CA VAL A 407 21.72 -12.56 1.76
C VAL A 407 20.65 -11.69 1.09
N TRP A 408 20.71 -10.39 1.39
CA TRP A 408 19.76 -9.44 0.83
C TRP A 408 20.19 -8.97 -0.55
N ASN A 409 19.31 -9.14 -1.54
CA ASN A 409 19.48 -8.69 -2.91
C ASN A 409 18.74 -7.38 -3.12
N LEU A 410 19.43 -6.33 -3.56
CA LEU A 410 18.81 -5.08 -3.97
C LEU A 410 18.08 -5.30 -5.30
N ILE A 411 16.74 -5.24 -5.28
CA ILE A 411 15.90 -5.49 -6.46
C ILE A 411 15.43 -4.21 -7.15
N ALA A 412 15.33 -3.09 -6.40
CA ALA A 412 14.99 -1.81 -7.00
C ALA A 412 15.46 -0.65 -6.14
N ARG A 413 15.64 0.50 -6.80
CA ARG A 413 16.01 1.76 -6.17
C ARG A 413 15.26 2.92 -6.81
N ARG A 414 14.77 3.87 -6.00
CA ARG A 414 14.08 5.06 -6.50
C ARG A 414 14.43 6.28 -5.65
N PRO A 415 14.73 7.45 -6.28
CA PRO A 415 14.86 8.69 -5.54
C PRO A 415 13.55 9.05 -4.83
N SER A 416 13.63 9.45 -3.57
CA SER A 416 12.48 9.91 -2.79
C SER A 416 12.94 10.91 -1.73
N GLY A 417 12.19 12.00 -1.56
CA GLY A 417 12.39 12.94 -0.45
C GLY A 417 11.73 12.47 0.85
N ASN A 418 10.89 11.42 0.80
CA ASN A 418 10.09 10.95 1.91
C ASN A 418 10.33 9.47 2.20
N PHE A 419 9.97 9.06 3.41
CA PHE A 419 9.97 7.66 3.82
C PHE A 419 8.72 6.91 3.30
N VAL A 420 8.70 5.59 3.49
CA VAL A 420 7.53 4.76 3.16
C VAL A 420 6.46 4.96 4.21
N TYR A 421 5.30 5.49 3.80
CA TYR A 421 4.14 5.65 4.67
C TYR A 421 3.31 4.38 4.77
N ASN A 422 3.10 3.71 3.63
CA ASN A 422 2.28 2.51 3.54
C ASN A 422 2.89 1.52 2.55
N CYS A 423 2.64 0.24 2.79
CA CYS A 423 3.04 -0.83 1.88
C CYS A 423 2.08 -2.02 1.98
N ALA A 424 1.67 -2.53 0.82
CA ALA A 424 0.91 -3.76 0.70
C ALA A 424 1.43 -4.59 -0.48
N VAL A 425 1.28 -5.90 -0.41
CA VAL A 425 1.62 -6.82 -1.51
C VAL A 425 0.36 -7.47 -2.01
N MET A 426 0.10 -7.36 -3.31
CA MET A 426 -1.06 -7.96 -3.95
C MET A 426 -0.61 -9.13 -4.83
N GLY A 427 -1.06 -10.33 -4.48
CA GLY A 427 -0.82 -11.56 -5.24
C GLY A 427 -2.05 -11.93 -6.08
N CYS A 428 -1.92 -11.92 -7.39
CA CYS A 428 -2.99 -12.31 -8.30
C CYS A 428 -2.50 -12.68 -9.71
#